data_2a32667698696b9e365a5022c2c2be64
#
_entry.id   2a32667698696b9e365a5022c2c2be64
#
_cell.length_a   1.000
_cell.length_b   1.000
_cell.length_c   1.000
_cell.angle_alpha   90.00
_cell.angle_beta   90.00
_cell.angle_gamma   90.00
#
_symmetry.space_group_name_H-M   'P 1'
#
loop_
_entity.id
_entity.type
_entity.pdbx_description
1 polymer ?
#
loop_
_entity_poly.entity_id
_entity_poly.type
_entity_poly.pdbx_seq_one_letter_code
_entity_poly.pdbx_strand_id
1 'polypeptide(L)'
;MRALRARWRTASMAAGWRFPSDWALPEVDAVCAVVVRGGAPDAALAGLGRARAVAGAGLGETLADLAALHAVLARPEGIDGFVAPDVDTTPSRLLRVTAEGWADAALEQVARAEVTDPLTGLPTAAYLRTRLAEVYRQAAREGWPAGERYALLVVAMDFTGAPGWTRLTGMILAADALRSVFTGGESLAVLGSSTVGALLPRDAGLANQAVRLRRELTERLAVDRDLCEVGTPRLRVLRLPVSHDAACATLATARRT
;
A
#
# COMPACT_ATOMS: atom_id res chain seq x y z
N MET A 1 25.39 -0.15 19.64
CA MET A 1 24.39 -0.63 18.67
C MET A 1 24.45 -2.15 18.46
N ARG A 2 25.55 -2.74 17.94
CA ARG A 2 25.64 -4.19 17.69
C ARG A 2 25.42 -5.03 18.97
N ALA A 3 25.96 -4.65 20.10
CA ALA A 3 25.78 -5.35 21.37
C ALA A 3 24.30 -5.34 21.83
N LEU A 4 23.61 -4.21 21.76
CA LEU A 4 22.19 -4.11 22.09
C LEU A 4 21.33 -5.02 21.17
N ARG A 5 21.57 -4.97 19.86
CA ARG A 5 20.88 -5.83 18.92
C ARG A 5 21.08 -7.32 19.21
N ALA A 6 22.30 -7.73 19.54
CA ALA A 6 22.60 -9.12 19.87
C ALA A 6 21.88 -9.56 21.14
N ARG A 7 21.93 -8.77 22.22
CA ARG A 7 21.23 -9.05 23.48
C ARG A 7 19.71 -9.11 23.28
N TRP A 8 19.13 -8.15 22.56
CA TRP A 8 17.71 -8.13 22.25
C TRP A 8 17.30 -9.36 21.45
N ARG A 9 18.05 -9.70 20.37
CA ARG A 9 17.80 -10.91 19.58
C ARG A 9 17.82 -12.16 20.48
N THR A 10 18.81 -12.30 21.33
CA THR A 10 18.91 -13.47 22.24
C THR A 10 17.70 -13.55 23.17
N ALA A 11 17.29 -12.43 23.78
CA ALA A 11 16.14 -12.38 24.65
C ALA A 11 14.83 -12.70 23.91
N SER A 12 14.65 -12.17 22.73
CA SER A 12 13.47 -12.38 21.91
C SER A 12 13.36 -13.83 21.42
N MET A 13 14.47 -14.41 20.96
CA MET A 13 14.52 -15.84 20.55
C MET A 13 14.25 -16.78 21.74
N ALA A 14 14.78 -16.47 22.92
CA ALA A 14 14.52 -17.25 24.15
C ALA A 14 13.05 -17.14 24.58
N ALA A 15 12.38 -16.03 24.28
CA ALA A 15 10.95 -15.80 24.52
C ALA A 15 10.04 -16.43 23.44
N GLY A 16 10.59 -17.12 22.45
CA GLY A 16 9.82 -17.85 21.44
C GLY A 16 9.60 -17.12 20.12
N TRP A 17 10.40 -16.09 19.81
CA TRP A 17 10.34 -15.44 18.50
C TRP A 17 10.61 -16.43 17.36
N ARG A 18 9.69 -16.52 16.38
CA ARG A 18 9.71 -17.56 15.32
C ARG A 18 10.32 -17.12 13.99
N PHE A 19 10.64 -15.83 13.83
CA PHE A 19 11.05 -15.25 12.55
C PHE A 19 12.52 -14.78 12.58
N PRO A 20 13.50 -15.69 12.47
CA PRO A 20 14.92 -15.33 12.56
C PRO A 20 15.38 -14.37 11.46
N SER A 21 14.76 -14.43 10.27
CA SER A 21 15.04 -13.56 9.12
C SER A 21 14.74 -12.09 9.39
N ASP A 22 13.76 -11.82 10.25
CA ASP A 22 13.28 -10.47 10.56
C ASP A 22 14.28 -9.64 11.36
N TRP A 23 15.33 -10.27 11.87
CA TRP A 23 16.46 -9.59 12.48
C TRP A 23 17.36 -8.88 11.46
N ALA A 24 17.16 -9.08 10.15
CA ALA A 24 17.81 -8.34 9.09
C ALA A 24 17.06 -7.05 8.69
N LEU A 25 15.88 -6.78 9.27
CA LEU A 25 15.10 -5.57 8.99
C LEU A 25 15.87 -4.32 9.41
N PRO A 26 15.93 -3.27 8.56
CA PRO A 26 16.61 -2.02 8.87
C PRO A 26 15.96 -1.28 10.05
N GLU A 27 14.69 -1.51 10.35
CA GLU A 27 13.95 -0.96 11.47
C GLU A 27 14.49 -1.44 12.82
N VAL A 28 15.01 -2.67 12.89
CA VAL A 28 15.70 -3.19 14.10
C VAL A 28 16.94 -2.34 14.38
N ASP A 29 17.72 -2.04 13.36
CA ASP A 29 18.91 -1.18 13.50
C ASP A 29 18.53 0.26 13.82
N ALA A 30 17.44 0.78 13.26
CA ALA A 30 16.91 2.10 13.55
C ALA A 30 16.52 2.25 15.03
N VAL A 31 15.80 1.27 15.61
CA VAL A 31 15.44 1.24 17.02
C VAL A 31 16.71 1.22 17.88
N CYS A 32 17.64 0.29 17.61
CA CYS A 32 18.89 0.19 18.36
C CYS A 32 19.70 1.50 18.31
N ALA A 33 19.74 2.16 17.14
CA ALA A 33 20.48 3.39 16.96
C ALA A 33 19.87 4.57 17.77
N VAL A 34 18.54 4.68 17.82
CA VAL A 34 17.87 5.74 18.57
C VAL A 34 18.04 5.52 20.07
N VAL A 35 17.84 4.30 20.54
CA VAL A 35 17.97 3.94 21.97
C VAL A 35 19.38 4.19 22.49
N VAL A 36 20.41 3.76 21.75
CA VAL A 36 21.82 3.97 22.16
C VAL A 36 22.19 5.45 22.22
N ARG A 37 21.54 6.31 21.43
CA ARG A 37 21.76 7.77 21.45
C ARG A 37 20.91 8.49 22.50
N GLY A 38 20.06 7.79 23.25
CA GLY A 38 19.15 8.39 24.24
C GLY A 38 18.03 9.21 23.61
N GLY A 39 17.70 8.96 22.34
CA GLY A 39 16.60 9.62 21.65
C GLY A 39 15.23 9.02 21.96
N ALA A 40 14.16 9.72 21.58
CA ALA A 40 12.79 9.21 21.69
C ALA A 40 12.55 8.11 20.64
N PRO A 41 12.22 6.87 21.05
CA PRO A 41 12.16 5.73 20.12
C PRO A 41 10.83 5.60 19.36
N ASP A 42 9.86 6.49 19.59
CA ASP A 42 8.47 6.35 19.13
C ASP A 42 8.38 6.11 17.61
N ALA A 43 8.99 6.98 16.81
CA ALA A 43 8.94 6.84 15.36
C ALA A 43 9.63 5.54 14.86
N ALA A 44 10.74 5.16 15.51
CA ALA A 44 11.45 3.93 15.16
C ALA A 44 10.64 2.68 15.55
N LEU A 45 9.93 2.72 16.69
CA LEU A 45 9.06 1.64 17.15
C LEU A 45 7.80 1.51 16.29
N ALA A 46 7.18 2.61 15.87
CA ALA A 46 6.10 2.58 14.90
C ALA A 46 6.54 1.95 13.56
N GLY A 47 7.74 2.32 13.09
CA GLY A 47 8.35 1.71 11.91
C GLY A 47 8.59 0.21 12.08
N LEU A 48 9.11 -0.21 13.25
CA LEU A 48 9.30 -1.63 13.57
C LEU A 48 7.97 -2.40 13.59
N GLY A 49 6.93 -1.87 14.24
CA GLY A 49 5.60 -2.48 14.25
C GLY A 49 5.08 -2.71 12.84
N ARG A 50 5.19 -1.70 11.98
CA ARG A 50 4.82 -1.77 10.55
C ARG A 50 5.62 -2.84 9.81
N ALA A 51 6.93 -2.88 9.97
CA ALA A 51 7.80 -3.85 9.30
C ALA A 51 7.50 -5.29 9.74
N ARG A 52 7.23 -5.50 11.03
CA ARG A 52 6.83 -6.81 11.58
C ARG A 52 5.49 -7.30 11.02
N ALA A 53 4.48 -6.40 10.92
CA ALA A 53 3.20 -6.73 10.28
C ALA A 53 3.39 -7.13 8.80
N VAL A 54 4.19 -6.38 8.06
CA VAL A 54 4.49 -6.68 6.65
C VAL A 54 5.21 -8.02 6.50
N ALA A 55 6.09 -8.36 7.44
CA ALA A 55 6.78 -9.65 7.48
C ALA A 55 5.89 -10.82 7.94
N GLY A 56 4.64 -10.56 8.37
CA GLY A 56 3.68 -11.58 8.78
C GLY A 56 3.73 -11.95 10.26
N ALA A 57 4.48 -11.21 11.09
CA ALA A 57 4.47 -11.42 12.54
C ALA A 57 3.16 -10.92 13.16
N GLY A 58 2.57 -11.68 14.07
CA GLY A 58 1.36 -11.30 14.79
C GLY A 58 1.60 -10.12 15.75
N LEU A 59 0.52 -9.40 16.12
CA LEU A 59 0.60 -8.28 17.05
C LEU A 59 1.16 -8.73 18.41
N GLY A 60 0.63 -9.82 18.95
CA GLY A 60 1.09 -10.36 20.24
C GLY A 60 2.59 -10.72 20.23
N GLU A 61 3.06 -11.34 19.17
CA GLU A 61 4.48 -11.66 18.96
C GLU A 61 5.33 -10.38 18.89
N THR A 62 4.86 -9.37 18.17
CA THR A 62 5.54 -8.07 18.03
C THR A 62 5.66 -7.34 19.38
N LEU A 63 4.60 -7.37 20.22
CA LEU A 63 4.62 -6.75 21.54
C LEU A 63 5.50 -7.55 22.53
N ALA A 64 5.55 -8.87 22.43
CA ALA A 64 6.47 -9.69 23.21
C ALA A 64 7.95 -9.42 22.84
N ASP A 65 8.23 -9.20 21.54
CA ASP A 65 9.56 -8.79 21.06
C ASP A 65 9.96 -7.40 21.61
N LEU A 66 9.02 -6.45 21.67
CA LEU A 66 9.23 -5.15 22.31
C LEU A 66 9.49 -5.29 23.81
N ALA A 67 8.75 -6.17 24.51
CA ALA A 67 8.96 -6.45 25.92
C ALA A 67 10.36 -7.05 26.17
N ALA A 68 10.87 -7.89 25.27
CA ALA A 68 12.24 -8.39 25.32
C ALA A 68 13.27 -7.26 25.21
N LEU A 69 13.05 -6.29 24.31
CA LEU A 69 13.89 -5.08 24.24
C LEU A 69 13.86 -4.30 25.54
N HIS A 70 12.66 -4.02 26.06
CA HIS A 70 12.49 -3.28 27.31
C HIS A 70 13.21 -3.96 28.49
N ALA A 71 13.05 -5.28 28.63
CA ALA A 71 13.70 -6.06 29.68
C ALA A 71 15.23 -6.07 29.55
N VAL A 72 15.77 -6.08 28.32
CA VAL A 72 17.22 -5.94 28.07
C VAL A 72 17.74 -4.56 28.47
N LEU A 73 16.95 -3.50 28.23
CA LEU A 73 17.33 -2.13 28.58
C LEU A 73 17.23 -1.85 30.09
N ALA A 74 16.30 -2.49 30.78
CA ALA A 74 16.13 -2.35 32.23
C ALA A 74 17.24 -3.03 33.06
N ARG A 75 18.08 -3.86 32.43
CA ARG A 75 19.18 -4.55 33.12
C ARG A 75 20.51 -3.85 32.93
N PRO A 76 21.30 -3.64 34.03
CA PRO A 76 22.68 -3.16 33.93
C PRO A 76 23.54 -4.08 33.08
N GLU A 77 24.51 -3.51 32.35
CA GLU A 77 25.52 -4.28 31.65
C GLU A 77 26.36 -5.11 32.62
N GLY A 78 26.53 -6.39 32.37
CA GLY A 78 27.38 -7.32 33.16
C GLY A 78 26.64 -8.33 34.00
N ILE A 79 25.31 -8.35 34.05
CA ILE A 79 24.57 -9.42 34.73
C ILE A 79 24.19 -10.48 33.67
N ASP A 80 24.93 -11.59 33.63
CA ASP A 80 24.54 -12.79 32.90
C ASP A 80 23.30 -13.42 33.56
N GLY A 81 22.22 -13.52 32.84
CA GLY A 81 20.99 -14.14 33.30
C GLY A 81 19.88 -14.08 32.25
N PHE A 82 18.99 -15.07 32.29
CA PHE A 82 17.79 -15.10 31.48
C PHE A 82 16.95 -13.85 31.71
N VAL A 83 16.63 -13.14 30.65
CA VAL A 83 15.67 -12.04 30.66
C VAL A 83 14.32 -12.64 30.30
N ALA A 84 13.38 -12.64 31.24
CA ALA A 84 11.99 -12.98 30.96
C ALA A 84 11.28 -11.70 30.48
N PRO A 85 10.88 -11.61 29.20
CA PRO A 85 10.09 -10.49 28.75
C PRO A 85 8.72 -10.50 29.41
N ASP A 86 8.28 -9.33 29.85
CA ASP A 86 6.95 -9.15 30.43
C ASP A 86 6.30 -7.93 29.79
N VAL A 87 5.22 -8.19 29.03
CA VAL A 87 4.47 -7.15 28.31
C VAL A 87 3.81 -6.19 29.32
N ASP A 88 3.35 -6.68 30.46
CA ASP A 88 2.64 -5.89 31.47
C ASP A 88 3.55 -4.87 32.16
N THR A 89 4.85 -5.13 32.23
CA THR A 89 5.84 -4.19 32.75
C THR A 89 6.40 -3.22 31.71
N THR A 90 6.05 -3.43 30.44
CA THR A 90 6.49 -2.57 29.33
C THR A 90 5.68 -1.27 29.33
N PRO A 91 6.33 -0.07 29.22
CA PRO A 91 5.62 1.19 29.21
C PRO A 91 4.52 1.24 28.15
N SER A 92 3.29 1.53 28.57
CA SER A 92 2.10 1.54 27.71
C SER A 92 2.23 2.43 26.47
N ARG A 93 2.98 3.54 26.58
CA ARG A 93 3.30 4.40 25.43
C ARG A 93 4.05 3.66 24.34
N LEU A 94 5.05 2.84 24.67
CA LEU A 94 5.85 2.09 23.70
C LEU A 94 5.01 0.99 23.06
N LEU A 95 4.19 0.29 23.88
CA LEU A 95 3.24 -0.71 23.39
C LEU A 95 2.27 -0.08 22.39
N ARG A 96 1.67 1.07 22.74
CA ARG A 96 0.69 1.76 21.91
C ARG A 96 1.28 2.16 20.55
N VAL A 97 2.43 2.84 20.55
CA VAL A 97 3.06 3.32 19.31
C VAL A 97 3.44 2.16 18.38
N THR A 98 3.95 1.06 18.96
CA THR A 98 4.29 -0.15 18.18
C THR A 98 3.04 -0.81 17.63
N ALA A 99 1.97 -0.92 18.44
CA ALA A 99 0.69 -1.50 18.05
C ALA A 99 -0.01 -0.66 16.96
N GLU A 100 0.01 0.66 17.07
CA GLU A 100 -0.54 1.58 16.06
C GLU A 100 0.17 1.36 14.71
N GLY A 101 1.52 1.34 14.70
CA GLY A 101 2.29 1.08 13.49
C GLY A 101 2.01 -0.29 12.87
N TRP A 102 1.86 -1.33 13.71
CA TRP A 102 1.49 -2.67 13.27
C TRP A 102 0.07 -2.70 12.67
N ALA A 103 -0.91 -2.10 13.36
CA ALA A 103 -2.31 -2.09 12.97
C ALA A 103 -2.51 -1.36 11.64
N ASP A 104 -1.87 -0.21 11.45
CA ASP A 104 -1.91 0.54 10.18
C ASP A 104 -1.44 -0.32 9.00
N ALA A 105 -0.33 -1.05 9.17
CA ALA A 105 0.19 -1.91 8.11
C ALA A 105 -0.70 -3.14 7.87
N ALA A 106 -1.24 -3.74 8.92
CA ALA A 106 -2.15 -4.87 8.81
C ALA A 106 -3.46 -4.48 8.10
N LEU A 107 -4.04 -3.33 8.44
CA LEU A 107 -5.22 -2.78 7.75
C LEU A 107 -4.94 -2.47 6.28
N GLU A 108 -3.75 -1.91 5.97
CA GLU A 108 -3.34 -1.72 4.58
C GLU A 108 -3.22 -3.05 3.81
N GLN A 109 -2.74 -4.12 4.46
CA GLN A 109 -2.66 -5.44 3.83
C GLN A 109 -4.04 -6.03 3.55
N VAL A 110 -4.98 -5.92 4.50
CA VAL A 110 -6.37 -6.34 4.31
C VAL A 110 -7.01 -5.55 3.16
N ALA A 111 -6.90 -4.22 3.17
CA ALA A 111 -7.45 -3.37 2.10
C ALA A 111 -6.83 -3.67 0.73
N ARG A 112 -5.56 -4.10 0.69
CA ARG A 112 -4.90 -4.53 -0.56
C ARG A 112 -5.33 -5.91 -1.04
N ALA A 113 -5.81 -6.76 -0.14
CA ALA A 113 -6.30 -8.10 -0.46
C ALA A 113 -7.74 -8.08 -1.01
N GLU A 114 -8.52 -7.04 -0.77
CA GLU A 114 -9.85 -6.89 -1.35
C GLU A 114 -9.77 -6.78 -2.87
N VAL A 115 -10.56 -7.60 -3.55
CA VAL A 115 -10.63 -7.63 -5.02
C VAL A 115 -11.43 -6.44 -5.54
N THR A 116 -12.41 -5.97 -4.76
CA THR A 116 -13.38 -4.94 -5.14
C THR A 116 -13.36 -3.80 -4.14
N ASP A 117 -13.31 -2.57 -4.63
CA ASP A 117 -13.43 -1.37 -3.82
C ASP A 117 -14.89 -1.18 -3.35
N PRO A 118 -15.15 -1.10 -2.03
CA PRO A 118 -16.52 -1.09 -1.50
C PRO A 118 -17.29 0.20 -1.85
N LEU A 119 -16.60 1.31 -2.11
CA LEU A 119 -17.24 2.57 -2.46
C LEU A 119 -17.73 2.60 -3.91
N THR A 120 -16.87 2.19 -4.82
CA THR A 120 -17.12 2.32 -6.27
C THR A 120 -17.61 1.02 -6.89
N GLY A 121 -17.40 -0.12 -6.21
CA GLY A 121 -17.66 -1.45 -6.76
C GLY A 121 -16.74 -1.82 -7.94
N LEU A 122 -15.71 -1.03 -8.24
CA LEU A 122 -14.69 -1.41 -9.22
C LEU A 122 -13.67 -2.36 -8.59
N PRO A 123 -13.04 -3.23 -9.37
CA PRO A 123 -11.86 -3.95 -8.94
C PRO A 123 -10.77 -3.02 -8.39
N THR A 124 -9.94 -3.55 -7.48
CA THR A 124 -8.82 -2.80 -6.91
C THR A 124 -7.57 -2.85 -7.79
N ALA A 125 -6.58 -2.02 -7.49
CA ALA A 125 -5.27 -2.07 -8.12
C ALA A 125 -4.57 -3.44 -7.94
N ALA A 126 -4.91 -4.21 -6.90
CA ALA A 126 -4.39 -5.57 -6.71
C ALA A 126 -4.90 -6.51 -7.81
N TYR A 127 -6.19 -6.47 -8.11
CA TYR A 127 -6.76 -7.22 -9.24
C TYR A 127 -6.10 -6.83 -10.57
N LEU A 128 -5.92 -5.52 -10.80
CA LEU A 128 -5.32 -5.05 -12.05
C LEU A 128 -3.87 -5.54 -12.23
N ARG A 129 -3.09 -5.68 -11.14
CA ARG A 129 -1.75 -6.30 -11.19
C ARG A 129 -1.83 -7.76 -11.62
N THR A 130 -2.78 -8.53 -11.08
CA THR A 130 -2.99 -9.92 -11.48
C THR A 130 -3.33 -9.99 -12.98
N ARG A 131 -4.21 -9.12 -13.44
CA ARG A 131 -4.59 -9.04 -14.85
C ARG A 131 -3.42 -8.66 -15.76
N LEU A 132 -2.57 -7.72 -15.32
CA LEU A 132 -1.32 -7.40 -16.03
C LEU A 132 -0.40 -8.62 -16.12
N ALA A 133 -0.21 -9.38 -15.03
CA ALA A 133 0.59 -10.60 -15.04
C ALA A 133 0.06 -11.64 -16.06
N GLU A 134 -1.24 -11.77 -16.21
CA GLU A 134 -1.86 -12.64 -17.23
C GLU A 134 -1.53 -12.16 -18.65
N VAL A 135 -1.69 -10.85 -18.92
CA VAL A 135 -1.38 -10.25 -20.23
C VAL A 135 0.10 -10.45 -20.58
N TYR A 136 1.03 -10.21 -19.63
CA TYR A 136 2.45 -10.42 -19.91
C TYR A 136 2.82 -11.88 -20.12
N ARG A 137 2.21 -12.81 -19.39
CA ARG A 137 2.40 -14.26 -19.61
C ARG A 137 1.86 -14.69 -20.98
N GLN A 138 0.71 -14.18 -21.38
CA GLN A 138 0.16 -14.44 -22.71
C GLN A 138 1.07 -13.86 -23.81
N ALA A 139 1.49 -12.60 -23.65
CA ALA A 139 2.39 -11.92 -24.56
C ALA A 139 3.71 -12.70 -24.77
N ALA A 140 4.29 -13.21 -23.68
CA ALA A 140 5.50 -14.02 -23.74
C ALA A 140 5.30 -15.36 -24.47
N ARG A 141 4.15 -16.03 -24.28
CA ARG A 141 3.84 -17.28 -24.97
C ARG A 141 3.62 -17.10 -26.46
N GLU A 142 2.98 -16.00 -26.84
CA GLU A 142 2.57 -15.73 -28.23
C GLU A 142 3.60 -14.88 -28.99
N GLY A 143 4.66 -14.43 -28.34
CA GLY A 143 5.78 -13.73 -28.96
C GLY A 143 5.48 -12.29 -29.38
N TRP A 144 4.57 -11.57 -28.69
CA TRP A 144 4.27 -10.17 -28.98
C TRP A 144 4.54 -9.25 -27.76
N PRO A 145 4.94 -7.98 -27.99
CA PRO A 145 5.10 -7.02 -26.92
C PRO A 145 3.75 -6.59 -26.34
N ALA A 146 3.58 -6.66 -24.99
CA ALA A 146 2.32 -6.32 -24.33
C ALA A 146 1.82 -4.90 -24.68
N GLY A 147 2.75 -3.93 -24.79
CA GLY A 147 2.43 -2.54 -25.16
C GLY A 147 2.02 -2.31 -26.62
N GLU A 148 2.02 -3.33 -27.48
CA GLU A 148 1.46 -3.24 -28.82
C GLU A 148 -0.03 -3.54 -28.85
N ARG A 149 -0.49 -4.44 -27.98
CA ARG A 149 -1.89 -4.87 -27.95
C ARG A 149 -2.70 -4.27 -26.80
N TYR A 150 -2.04 -3.76 -25.75
CA TYR A 150 -2.71 -3.19 -24.59
C TYR A 150 -2.14 -1.84 -24.19
N ALA A 151 -3.00 -1.02 -23.59
CA ALA A 151 -2.67 0.27 -22.98
C ALA A 151 -3.33 0.40 -21.61
N LEU A 152 -2.71 1.17 -20.73
CA LEU A 152 -3.28 1.56 -19.45
C LEU A 152 -3.86 2.98 -19.58
N LEU A 153 -5.18 3.11 -19.48
CA LEU A 153 -5.85 4.40 -19.30
C LEU A 153 -5.84 4.75 -17.81
N VAL A 154 -5.45 5.96 -17.48
CA VAL A 154 -5.47 6.50 -16.11
C VAL A 154 -6.27 7.80 -16.11
N VAL A 155 -7.21 7.90 -15.18
CA VAL A 155 -8.01 9.10 -14.92
C VAL A 155 -7.67 9.56 -13.51
N ALA A 156 -7.06 10.73 -13.40
CA ALA A 156 -6.76 11.39 -12.13
C ALA A 156 -7.64 12.62 -11.94
N MET A 157 -8.22 12.74 -10.76
CA MET A 157 -9.01 13.89 -10.34
C MET A 157 -8.27 14.66 -9.24
N ASP A 158 -8.37 15.98 -9.26
CA ASP A 158 -7.74 16.82 -8.26
C ASP A 158 -8.76 17.23 -7.20
N PHE A 159 -8.74 16.55 -6.07
CA PHE A 159 -9.61 16.84 -4.93
C PHE A 159 -8.91 17.69 -3.85
N THR A 160 -7.82 18.39 -4.20
CA THR A 160 -7.10 19.23 -3.26
C THR A 160 -8.03 20.35 -2.75
N GLY A 161 -8.18 20.43 -1.42
CA GLY A 161 -9.09 21.41 -0.78
C GLY A 161 -10.57 21.04 -0.81
N ALA A 162 -10.98 19.98 -1.53
CA ALA A 162 -12.37 19.56 -1.55
C ALA A 162 -12.76 18.80 -0.26
N PRO A 163 -14.01 18.96 0.23
CA PRO A 163 -14.53 18.14 1.33
C PRO A 163 -14.44 16.65 1.04
N GLY A 164 -14.30 15.83 2.10
CA GLY A 164 -14.13 14.38 1.94
C GLY A 164 -15.27 13.70 1.18
N TRP A 165 -16.52 14.15 1.38
CA TRP A 165 -17.69 13.63 0.68
C TRP A 165 -17.68 13.94 -0.83
N THR A 166 -17.18 15.12 -1.25
CA THR A 166 -17.01 15.49 -2.66
C THR A 166 -16.09 14.52 -3.39
N ARG A 167 -14.99 14.12 -2.74
CA ARG A 167 -14.10 13.10 -3.26
C ARG A 167 -14.81 11.76 -3.43
N LEU A 168 -15.59 11.32 -2.42
CA LEU A 168 -16.32 10.06 -2.48
C LEU A 168 -17.31 10.05 -3.65
N THR A 169 -18.11 11.11 -3.77
CA THR A 169 -19.07 11.27 -4.87
C THR A 169 -18.37 11.31 -6.23
N GLY A 170 -17.29 12.08 -6.36
CA GLY A 170 -16.50 12.14 -7.60
C GLY A 170 -15.93 10.79 -8.02
N MET A 171 -15.46 9.98 -7.07
CA MET A 171 -14.97 8.62 -7.35
C MET A 171 -16.09 7.67 -7.80
N ILE A 172 -17.29 7.77 -7.20
CA ILE A 172 -18.46 6.97 -7.63
C ILE A 172 -18.84 7.34 -9.06
N LEU A 173 -18.93 8.63 -9.38
CA LEU A 173 -19.29 9.11 -10.73
C LEU A 173 -18.21 8.72 -11.77
N ALA A 174 -16.94 8.76 -11.39
CA ALA A 174 -15.86 8.31 -12.26
C ALA A 174 -15.94 6.81 -12.56
N ALA A 175 -16.23 6.01 -11.54
CA ALA A 175 -16.42 4.58 -11.71
C ALA A 175 -17.61 4.25 -12.63
N ASP A 176 -18.72 4.98 -12.47
CA ASP A 176 -19.90 4.81 -13.29
C ASP A 176 -19.66 5.27 -14.75
N ALA A 177 -18.91 6.36 -14.95
CA ALA A 177 -18.48 6.78 -16.30
C ALA A 177 -17.60 5.72 -16.98
N LEU A 178 -16.65 5.11 -16.24
CA LEU A 178 -15.86 4.01 -16.81
C LEU A 178 -16.74 2.84 -17.26
N ARG A 179 -17.68 2.40 -16.40
CA ARG A 179 -18.58 1.29 -16.74
C ARG A 179 -19.46 1.60 -17.94
N SER A 180 -19.92 2.86 -18.08
CA SER A 180 -20.79 3.24 -19.20
C SER A 180 -20.04 3.29 -20.55
N VAL A 181 -18.75 3.57 -20.52
CA VAL A 181 -17.92 3.67 -21.73
C VAL A 181 -17.29 2.33 -22.11
N PHE A 182 -16.81 1.57 -21.12
CA PHE A 182 -16.09 0.32 -21.31
C PHE A 182 -16.98 -0.86 -20.95
N THR A 183 -17.67 -1.40 -21.94
CA THR A 183 -18.66 -2.47 -21.80
C THR A 183 -18.22 -3.78 -22.44
N GLY A 184 -17.04 -3.82 -23.04
CA GLY A 184 -16.52 -4.94 -23.83
C GLY A 184 -15.69 -5.96 -23.02
N GLY A 185 -15.70 -5.89 -21.68
CA GLY A 185 -14.92 -6.79 -20.83
C GLY A 185 -13.52 -6.26 -20.50
N GLU A 186 -13.29 -4.97 -20.66
CA GLU A 186 -12.07 -4.28 -20.25
C GLU A 186 -11.88 -4.38 -18.73
N SER A 187 -10.63 -4.39 -18.28
CA SER A 187 -10.33 -4.50 -16.86
C SER A 187 -10.27 -3.11 -16.23
N LEU A 188 -11.36 -2.72 -15.58
CA LEU A 188 -11.47 -1.45 -14.83
C LEU A 188 -10.95 -1.62 -13.41
N ALA A 189 -10.40 -0.54 -12.81
CA ALA A 189 -9.97 -0.60 -11.41
C ALA A 189 -9.88 0.79 -10.76
N VAL A 190 -10.05 0.82 -9.42
CA VAL A 190 -9.60 1.91 -8.58
C VAL A 190 -8.10 1.78 -8.37
N LEU A 191 -7.34 2.83 -8.69
CA LEU A 191 -5.89 2.84 -8.53
C LEU A 191 -5.45 3.55 -7.25
N GLY A 192 -6.21 4.52 -6.80
CA GLY A 192 -5.93 5.32 -5.60
C GLY A 192 -7.15 6.11 -5.13
N SER A 193 -6.97 6.95 -4.12
CA SER A 193 -8.06 7.75 -3.51
C SER A 193 -8.69 8.80 -4.44
N SER A 194 -8.00 9.15 -5.53
CA SER A 194 -8.42 10.14 -6.54
C SER A 194 -8.17 9.65 -7.98
N THR A 195 -7.89 8.36 -8.15
CA THR A 195 -7.44 7.83 -9.43
C THR A 195 -8.15 6.52 -9.75
N VAL A 196 -8.72 6.45 -10.94
CA VAL A 196 -9.26 5.23 -11.53
C VAL A 196 -8.54 4.91 -12.84
N GLY A 197 -8.63 3.69 -13.32
CA GLY A 197 -7.99 3.31 -14.58
C GLY A 197 -8.61 2.09 -15.23
N ALA A 198 -8.16 1.83 -16.44
CA ALA A 198 -8.59 0.69 -17.22
C ALA A 198 -7.44 0.11 -18.05
N LEU A 199 -7.33 -1.21 -18.07
CA LEU A 199 -6.48 -1.92 -19.02
C LEU A 199 -7.30 -2.22 -20.27
N LEU A 200 -6.91 -1.64 -21.38
CA LEU A 200 -7.67 -1.60 -22.61
C LEU A 200 -6.88 -2.23 -23.77
N PRO A 201 -7.56 -2.91 -24.72
CA PRO A 201 -6.97 -3.24 -26.01
C PRO A 201 -6.52 -1.96 -26.75
N ARG A 202 -5.40 -2.03 -27.43
CA ARG A 202 -4.94 -0.95 -28.35
C ARG A 202 -5.46 -1.21 -29.75
N ASP A 203 -6.71 -0.87 -29.96
CA ASP A 203 -7.36 -0.90 -31.28
C ASP A 203 -7.65 0.51 -31.80
N ALA A 204 -8.26 0.59 -32.96
CA ALA A 204 -8.66 1.86 -33.59
C ALA A 204 -9.74 2.61 -32.81
N GLY A 205 -10.44 1.97 -31.89
CA GLY A 205 -11.50 2.54 -31.05
C GLY A 205 -10.98 3.26 -29.81
N LEU A 206 -9.75 2.98 -29.37
CA LEU A 206 -9.21 3.47 -28.08
C LEU A 206 -9.26 5.01 -27.96
N ALA A 207 -8.91 5.73 -29.01
CA ALA A 207 -8.94 7.19 -29.02
C ALA A 207 -10.36 7.73 -28.84
N ASN A 208 -11.32 7.14 -29.55
CA ASN A 208 -12.74 7.52 -29.46
C ASN A 208 -13.32 7.20 -28.06
N GLN A 209 -12.96 6.06 -27.49
CA GLN A 209 -13.36 5.69 -26.12
C GLN A 209 -12.79 6.68 -25.10
N ALA A 210 -11.54 7.11 -25.23
CA ALA A 210 -10.93 8.10 -24.34
C ALA A 210 -11.62 9.47 -24.44
N VAL A 211 -11.99 9.91 -25.64
CA VAL A 211 -12.75 11.16 -25.88
C VAL A 211 -14.15 11.04 -25.28
N ARG A 212 -14.84 9.91 -25.51
CA ARG A 212 -16.16 9.65 -24.93
C ARG A 212 -16.11 9.66 -23.40
N LEU A 213 -15.13 9.00 -22.81
CA LEU A 213 -14.95 8.99 -21.37
C LEU A 213 -14.73 10.39 -20.81
N ARG A 214 -13.90 11.22 -21.46
CA ARG A 214 -13.69 12.61 -21.03
C ARG A 214 -15.00 13.39 -21.01
N ARG A 215 -15.83 13.27 -22.05
CA ARG A 215 -17.12 13.92 -22.12
C ARG A 215 -18.05 13.45 -21.00
N GLU A 216 -18.21 12.13 -20.85
CA GLU A 216 -19.04 11.55 -19.79
C GLU A 216 -18.62 12.01 -18.39
N LEU A 217 -17.31 12.04 -18.10
CA LEU A 217 -16.81 12.55 -16.84
C LEU A 217 -17.13 14.02 -16.64
N THR A 218 -16.91 14.85 -17.65
CA THR A 218 -17.19 16.30 -17.58
C THR A 218 -18.67 16.55 -17.35
N GLU A 219 -19.56 15.86 -18.08
CA GLU A 219 -21.01 16.00 -17.95
C GLU A 219 -21.49 15.58 -16.54
N ARG A 220 -20.99 14.45 -16.00
CA ARG A 220 -21.40 13.95 -14.69
C ARG A 220 -20.89 14.81 -13.54
N LEU A 221 -19.66 15.28 -13.61
CA LEU A 221 -19.09 16.15 -12.58
C LEU A 221 -19.72 17.55 -12.61
N ALA A 222 -20.24 18.01 -13.74
CA ALA A 222 -20.92 19.31 -13.86
C ALA A 222 -22.31 19.35 -13.22
N VAL A 223 -22.90 18.21 -12.82
CA VAL A 223 -24.22 18.16 -12.19
C VAL A 223 -24.21 18.73 -10.77
N ASP A 224 -23.11 18.58 -10.06
CA ASP A 224 -22.95 19.00 -8.67
C ASP A 224 -22.02 20.22 -8.58
N ARG A 225 -22.43 21.24 -7.82
CA ARG A 225 -21.68 22.49 -7.69
C ARG A 225 -20.29 22.29 -7.10
N ASP A 226 -20.18 21.46 -6.07
CA ASP A 226 -18.90 21.21 -5.38
C ASP A 226 -17.96 20.38 -6.24
N LEU A 227 -18.51 19.53 -7.13
CA LEU A 227 -17.74 18.77 -8.10
C LEU A 227 -17.27 19.61 -9.30
N CYS A 228 -18.00 20.68 -9.66
CA CYS A 228 -17.54 21.65 -10.67
C CYS A 228 -16.22 22.32 -10.27
N GLU A 229 -15.99 22.51 -8.98
CA GLU A 229 -14.77 23.14 -8.45
C GLU A 229 -13.55 22.22 -8.46
N VAL A 230 -13.75 20.91 -8.60
CA VAL A 230 -12.68 19.88 -8.65
C VAL A 230 -11.82 19.99 -9.92
N GLY A 231 -12.27 20.73 -10.90
CA GLY A 231 -11.55 20.91 -12.16
C GLY A 231 -11.70 19.71 -13.12
N THR A 232 -11.07 19.85 -14.29
CA THR A 232 -11.19 18.86 -15.36
C THR A 232 -10.36 17.61 -15.05
N PRO A 233 -10.95 16.39 -15.09
CA PRO A 233 -10.21 15.15 -14.92
C PRO A 233 -9.06 15.01 -15.92
N ARG A 234 -7.91 14.59 -15.46
CA ARG A 234 -6.73 14.36 -16.29
C ARG A 234 -6.71 12.93 -16.80
N LEU A 235 -6.93 12.75 -18.09
CA LEU A 235 -6.87 11.45 -18.77
C LEU A 235 -5.49 11.26 -19.41
N ARG A 236 -4.88 10.10 -19.14
CA ARG A 236 -3.61 9.69 -19.73
C ARG A 236 -3.73 8.27 -20.26
N VAL A 237 -3.34 8.06 -21.50
CA VAL A 237 -3.20 6.73 -22.10
C VAL A 237 -1.71 6.38 -22.11
N LEU A 238 -1.35 5.37 -21.36
CA LEU A 238 0.03 4.93 -21.18
C LEU A 238 0.24 3.63 -21.94
N ARG A 239 1.29 3.58 -22.75
CA ARG A 239 1.73 2.33 -23.37
C ARG A 239 2.29 1.43 -22.28
N LEU A 240 1.96 0.12 -22.31
CA LEU A 240 2.56 -0.83 -21.36
C LEU A 240 4.07 -0.95 -21.61
N PRO A 241 4.89 -0.95 -20.54
CA PRO A 241 6.33 -1.17 -20.63
C PRO A 241 6.70 -2.57 -21.13
N VAL A 242 7.98 -2.80 -21.36
CA VAL A 242 8.48 -4.10 -21.83
C VAL A 242 8.30 -5.22 -20.81
N SER A 243 8.43 -4.90 -19.50
CA SER A 243 8.32 -5.89 -18.42
C SER A 243 7.11 -5.68 -17.53
N HIS A 244 6.62 -6.77 -16.95
CA HIS A 244 5.54 -6.75 -15.94
C HIS A 244 5.91 -5.89 -14.73
N ASP A 245 7.15 -5.97 -14.22
CA ASP A 245 7.59 -5.21 -13.06
C ASP A 245 7.57 -3.70 -13.33
N ALA A 246 8.01 -3.28 -14.51
CA ALA A 246 7.92 -1.89 -14.94
C ALA A 246 6.46 -1.41 -15.08
N ALA A 247 5.55 -2.29 -15.52
CA ALA A 247 4.12 -1.98 -15.57
C ALA A 247 3.51 -1.83 -14.16
N CYS A 248 3.90 -2.67 -13.22
CA CYS A 248 3.52 -2.55 -11.81
C CYS A 248 4.06 -1.25 -11.18
N ALA A 249 5.29 -0.86 -11.51
CA ALA A 249 5.87 0.41 -11.07
C ALA A 249 5.11 1.62 -11.65
N THR A 250 4.72 1.56 -12.93
CA THR A 250 3.87 2.58 -13.58
C THR A 250 2.52 2.70 -12.88
N LEU A 251 1.89 1.57 -12.56
CA LEU A 251 0.62 1.54 -11.82
C LEU A 251 0.76 2.15 -10.42
N ALA A 252 1.84 1.84 -9.71
CA ALA A 252 2.13 2.40 -8.39
C ALA A 252 2.38 3.92 -8.43
N THR A 253 2.98 4.43 -9.50
CA THR A 253 3.19 5.88 -9.70
C THR A 253 1.87 6.57 -10.03
N ALA A 254 1.02 5.97 -10.87
CA ALA A 254 -0.30 6.51 -11.22
C ALA A 254 -1.23 6.61 -10.00
N ARG A 255 -1.03 5.77 -8.98
CA ARG A 255 -1.77 5.82 -7.70
C ARG A 255 -1.50 7.09 -6.88
N ARG A 256 -0.32 7.69 -7.03
CA ARG A 256 0.15 8.83 -6.22
C ARG A 256 -0.10 10.19 -6.87
N THR A 257 -0.62 10.22 -8.06
CA THR A 257 -0.99 11.44 -8.81
C THR A 257 -2.41 11.84 -8.50
#